data_70ec3fb69f4d081a62f0f0eb2fa7aa7a
#
_entry.id   70ec3fb69f4d081a62f0f0eb2fa7aa7a
#
_cell.length_a   1.000
_cell.length_b   1.000
_cell.length_c   1.000
_cell.angle_alpha   90.00
_cell.angle_beta   90.00
_cell.angle_gamma   90.00
#
_symmetry.space_group_name_H-M   'P 1'
#
loop_
_entity.id
_entity.type
_entity.pdbx_description
1 polymer ?
#
loop_
_entity_poly.entity_id
_entity_poly.type
_entity_poly.pdbx_seq_one_letter_code
_entity_poly.pdbx_strand_id
1 'polypeptide(L)'
;MILLGCLSGCSWFFGEDGLFPDNAGRYQTAPELAPIDVPPHLSTEAIQPDYPVPPVAESAQLAAQFETPRPTPLTANSLADSVRIQSLSGERWALVNVAPGQLWPQVRTFLTTSGIGVAAVDAEAGLIDTQWFKLEDQELAVRFRFRVDTGVQRNTAELHVLQQNRSVEDVSWPPESDDRDLERKMLQDVSQYLANSAETAPISMMADRAMSDSGRITLEDTEEETRIRLTLRFDRAWASVVKGTEDADFVIDDRDRSEGLLYVTFVGPQDDEDSGWFDWLWGGEDEHPLAGHQYQIHLDRAGEELTLITLRGPDGGAVDRRDQQALLTLLRGNIT
;
A
#
# COMPACT_ATOMS: atom_id res chain seq x y z
N MET A 1 -16.62 39.61 44.61
CA MET A 1 -15.23 39.25 44.81
C MET A 1 -15.23 37.91 45.53
N ILE A 2 -14.69 36.85 45.02
CA ILE A 2 -14.57 35.45 45.42
C ILE A 2 -15.20 34.54 44.37
N LEU A 3 -14.42 34.17 43.33
CA LEU A 3 -14.56 32.93 42.55
C LEU A 3 -13.35 32.77 41.60
N LEU A 4 -12.17 32.64 42.20
CA LEU A 4 -10.92 32.32 41.43
C LEU A 4 -10.04 31.39 42.23
N GLY A 5 -10.51 30.18 42.48
CA GLY A 5 -9.79 29.29 43.38
C GLY A 5 -9.92 27.79 43.14
N CYS A 6 -10.28 27.30 41.90
CA CYS A 6 -10.49 25.88 41.69
C CYS A 6 -9.79 25.30 40.44
N LEU A 7 -8.64 25.86 40.01
CA LEU A 7 -7.92 25.34 38.83
C LEU A 7 -6.56 24.65 39.15
N SER A 8 -6.23 24.41 40.42
CA SER A 8 -4.96 23.78 40.83
C SER A 8 -5.08 22.32 41.30
N GLY A 9 -6.18 21.61 40.98
CA GLY A 9 -6.48 20.29 41.52
C GLY A 9 -5.92 19.06 40.79
N CYS A 10 -5.40 19.20 39.59
CA CYS A 10 -4.98 18.02 38.82
C CYS A 10 -3.52 17.56 39.07
N SER A 11 -2.65 18.46 39.48
CA SER A 11 -1.23 18.10 39.74
C SER A 11 -1.02 17.33 41.06
N TRP A 12 -2.01 17.31 41.93
CA TRP A 12 -1.95 16.55 43.20
C TRP A 12 -2.26 15.06 43.01
N PHE A 13 -3.02 14.70 41.95
CA PHE A 13 -3.29 13.30 41.63
C PHE A 13 -2.29 12.70 40.66
N PHE A 14 -1.85 13.47 39.63
CA PHE A 14 -0.98 13.01 38.55
C PHE A 14 0.25 13.96 38.45
N GLY A 15 1.41 13.44 38.60
CA GLY A 15 2.68 14.15 38.51
C GLY A 15 3.81 13.37 39.20
N GLU A 16 5.03 13.86 39.13
CA GLU A 16 6.22 13.18 39.71
C GLU A 16 6.06 12.87 41.19
N ASP A 17 5.38 13.75 41.96
CA ASP A 17 5.11 13.61 43.39
C ASP A 17 3.62 13.36 43.71
N GLY A 18 2.79 13.02 42.76
CA GLY A 18 1.36 12.76 42.92
C GLY A 18 1.04 11.39 43.51
N LEU A 19 -0.27 11.19 43.85
CA LEU A 19 -0.76 9.89 44.37
C LEU A 19 -0.58 8.76 43.33
N PHE A 20 -0.51 9.09 42.05
CA PHE A 20 -0.20 8.20 40.94
C PHE A 20 1.02 8.77 40.18
N PRO A 21 2.25 8.52 40.66
CA PRO A 21 3.47 9.04 40.04
C PRO A 21 3.67 8.39 38.66
N ASP A 22 4.07 9.22 37.67
CA ASP A 22 4.53 8.72 36.39
C ASP A 22 5.88 8.02 36.56
N ASN A 23 5.88 6.70 36.41
CA ASN A 23 7.07 5.87 36.53
C ASN A 23 7.71 5.54 35.18
N ALA A 24 7.21 6.10 34.06
CA ALA A 24 7.67 5.76 32.71
C ALA A 24 9.16 6.03 32.48
N GLY A 25 9.76 7.02 33.20
CA GLY A 25 11.18 7.36 33.10
C GLY A 25 12.09 6.66 34.12
N ARG A 26 11.55 5.96 35.11
CA ARG A 26 12.36 5.38 36.21
C ARG A 26 13.35 4.31 35.75
N TYR A 27 13.07 3.60 34.69
CA TYR A 27 13.99 2.59 34.14
C TYR A 27 15.29 3.20 33.63
N GLN A 28 15.31 4.46 33.22
CA GLN A 28 16.49 5.15 32.69
C GLN A 28 17.52 5.45 33.80
N THR A 29 17.06 5.59 35.03
CA THR A 29 17.90 5.88 36.21
C THR A 29 18.02 4.68 37.16
N ALA A 30 17.43 3.55 36.82
CA ALA A 30 17.52 2.35 37.63
C ALA A 30 18.96 1.81 37.63
N PRO A 31 19.50 1.47 38.79
CA PRO A 31 20.83 0.87 38.86
C PRO A 31 20.82 -0.50 38.18
N GLU A 32 21.86 -0.77 37.41
CA GLU A 32 22.02 -2.11 36.83
C GLU A 32 22.17 -3.15 37.95
N LEU A 33 21.48 -4.27 37.78
CA LEU A 33 21.62 -5.42 38.64
C LEU A 33 23.05 -5.98 38.53
N ALA A 34 23.63 -6.40 39.66
CA ALA A 34 24.92 -7.07 39.61
C ALA A 34 24.83 -8.34 38.72
N PRO A 35 25.87 -8.63 37.94
CA PRO A 35 25.94 -9.85 37.17
C PRO A 35 25.68 -11.08 38.04
N ILE A 36 24.99 -12.08 37.50
CA ILE A 36 24.71 -13.34 38.20
C ILE A 36 26.03 -14.03 38.46
N ASP A 37 26.35 -14.26 39.75
CA ASP A 37 27.52 -15.02 40.15
C ASP A 37 27.20 -16.53 40.02
N VAL A 38 27.83 -17.16 39.03
CA VAL A 38 27.62 -18.61 38.75
C VAL A 38 28.69 -19.40 39.50
N PRO A 39 28.30 -20.32 40.39
CA PRO A 39 29.25 -21.17 41.09
C PRO A 39 30.18 -21.93 40.11
N PRO A 40 31.47 -22.14 40.45
CA PRO A 40 32.47 -22.65 39.53
C PRO A 40 32.23 -24.09 39.02
N HIS A 41 31.27 -24.80 39.58
CA HIS A 41 30.89 -26.15 39.15
C HIS A 41 29.72 -26.19 38.17
N LEU A 42 29.16 -25.01 37.77
CA LEU A 42 28.06 -24.92 36.80
C LEU A 42 28.59 -24.30 35.50
N SER A 43 28.04 -24.76 34.40
CA SER A 43 28.35 -24.21 33.08
C SER A 43 27.67 -22.86 32.87
N THR A 44 28.40 -21.88 32.35
CA THR A 44 27.88 -20.56 31.97
C THR A 44 27.45 -20.48 30.51
N GLU A 45 27.57 -21.58 29.77
CA GLU A 45 27.36 -21.61 28.33
C GLU A 45 25.94 -21.21 27.91
N ALA A 46 24.93 -21.54 28.73
CA ALA A 46 23.54 -21.16 28.53
C ALA A 46 23.20 -19.71 28.91
N ILE A 47 24.15 -19.00 29.56
CA ILE A 47 23.96 -17.60 30.01
C ILE A 47 24.64 -16.62 29.04
N GLN A 48 25.44 -17.13 28.08
CA GLN A 48 26.05 -16.26 27.09
C GLN A 48 25.00 -15.76 26.10
N PRO A 49 24.91 -14.44 25.89
CA PRO A 49 23.96 -13.91 24.91
C PRO A 49 24.37 -14.35 23.49
N ASP A 50 23.45 -14.99 22.76
CA ASP A 50 23.64 -15.34 21.35
C ASP A 50 23.89 -14.09 20.46
N TYR A 51 23.42 -12.94 20.93
CA TYR A 51 23.60 -11.64 20.27
C TYR A 51 24.16 -10.62 21.27
N PRO A 52 25.48 -10.41 21.30
CA PRO A 52 26.06 -9.40 22.19
C PRO A 52 25.61 -8.00 21.76
N VAL A 53 25.04 -7.24 22.68
CA VAL A 53 24.70 -5.85 22.45
C VAL A 53 25.99 -5.04 22.37
N PRO A 54 26.30 -4.36 21.26
CA PRO A 54 27.51 -3.53 21.17
C PRO A 54 27.46 -2.38 22.18
N PRO A 55 28.59 -1.97 22.75
CA PRO A 55 28.61 -0.85 23.67
C PRO A 55 28.10 0.42 23.00
N VAL A 56 27.15 1.11 23.64
CA VAL A 56 26.65 2.40 23.18
C VAL A 56 27.74 3.46 23.40
N ALA A 57 28.06 4.21 22.34
CA ALA A 57 29.02 5.32 22.46
C ALA A 57 28.48 6.36 23.43
N GLU A 58 29.37 6.94 24.28
CA GLU A 58 29.01 7.98 25.28
C GLU A 58 28.28 9.19 24.65
N SER A 59 28.48 9.44 23.36
CA SER A 59 27.79 10.48 22.60
C SER A 59 26.33 10.15 22.22
N ALA A 60 25.90 8.90 22.38
CA ALA A 60 24.54 8.46 22.12
C ALA A 60 23.66 8.48 23.40
N GLN A 61 23.89 9.45 24.28
CA GLN A 61 22.95 9.71 25.36
C GLN A 61 21.60 10.08 24.73
N LEU A 62 20.61 9.22 24.96
CA LEU A 62 19.23 9.52 24.59
C LEU A 62 18.86 10.88 25.18
N ALA A 63 18.42 11.81 24.35
CA ALA A 63 17.89 13.07 24.82
C ALA A 63 16.86 12.78 25.92
N ALA A 64 16.91 13.53 27.03
CA ALA A 64 16.04 13.32 28.20
C ALA A 64 14.53 13.38 27.94
N GLN A 65 14.12 13.58 26.66
CA GLN A 65 12.76 13.62 26.18
C GLN A 65 12.65 12.82 24.88
N PHE A 66 12.84 11.50 24.97
CA PHE A 66 12.41 10.63 23.89
C PHE A 66 10.90 10.39 24.05
N GLU A 67 10.12 11.13 23.27
CA GLU A 67 8.70 10.85 23.14
C GLU A 67 8.54 9.68 22.19
N THR A 68 8.12 8.54 22.71
CA THR A 68 7.82 7.37 21.88
C THR A 68 6.73 7.77 20.88
N PRO A 69 6.94 7.63 19.56
CA PRO A 69 5.90 7.91 18.58
C PRO A 69 4.65 7.12 18.95
N ARG A 70 3.54 7.80 19.21
CA ARG A 70 2.27 7.13 19.46
C ARG A 70 1.86 6.42 18.17
N PRO A 71 1.33 5.20 18.24
CA PRO A 71 0.67 4.60 17.08
C PRO A 71 -0.39 5.57 16.60
N THR A 72 -0.30 5.99 15.34
CA THR A 72 -1.36 6.78 14.72
C THR A 72 -2.63 5.92 14.66
N PRO A 73 -3.80 6.44 15.00
CA PRO A 73 -5.05 5.68 14.87
C PRO A 73 -5.21 5.14 13.45
N LEU A 74 -5.77 3.94 13.29
CA LEU A 74 -6.02 3.33 11.98
C LEU A 74 -6.76 4.27 11.00
N THR A 75 -7.58 5.17 11.51
CA THR A 75 -8.23 6.24 10.73
C THR A 75 -7.28 7.35 10.26
N ALA A 76 -6.09 7.48 10.85
CA ALA A 76 -5.05 8.42 10.42
C ALA A 76 -4.02 7.76 9.49
N ASN A 77 -4.00 6.44 9.39
CA ASN A 77 -3.13 5.67 8.50
C ASN A 77 -3.58 5.68 7.04
N SER A 78 -4.72 6.28 6.73
CA SER A 78 -5.20 6.45 5.36
C SER A 78 -4.20 7.18 4.45
N LEU A 79 -3.25 7.93 5.00
CA LEU A 79 -2.24 8.66 4.22
C LEU A 79 -1.07 7.78 3.78
N ALA A 80 -0.59 6.88 4.64
CA ALA A 80 0.49 5.94 4.29
C ALA A 80 0.00 4.84 3.33
N ASP A 81 -1.28 4.44 3.46
CA ASP A 81 -1.93 3.50 2.54
C ASP A 81 -2.44 4.16 1.25
N SER A 82 -2.42 5.49 1.18
CA SER A 82 -2.88 6.23 0.01
C SER A 82 -1.96 6.08 -1.21
N VAL A 83 -0.67 5.74 -1.00
CA VAL A 83 0.33 5.57 -2.06
C VAL A 83 1.14 4.30 -1.82
N ARG A 84 1.09 3.37 -2.77
CA ARG A 84 1.83 2.11 -2.73
C ARG A 84 2.66 1.93 -3.99
N ILE A 85 3.96 1.70 -3.86
CA ILE A 85 4.82 1.40 -5.00
C ILE A 85 4.71 -0.09 -5.30
N GLN A 86 4.32 -0.41 -6.52
CA GLN A 86 4.20 -1.77 -7.04
C GLN A 86 5.29 -2.02 -8.09
N SER A 87 5.65 -3.28 -8.28
CA SER A 87 6.59 -3.70 -9.31
C SER A 87 6.23 -5.08 -9.85
N LEU A 88 6.34 -5.23 -11.17
CA LEU A 88 6.12 -6.49 -11.85
C LEU A 88 6.99 -6.55 -13.12
N SER A 89 7.70 -7.66 -13.31
CA SER A 89 8.50 -7.91 -14.53
C SER A 89 9.47 -6.78 -14.90
N GLY A 90 9.98 -6.05 -13.89
CA GLY A 90 10.91 -4.92 -14.08
C GLY A 90 10.24 -3.56 -14.28
N GLU A 91 8.95 -3.49 -14.52
CA GLU A 91 8.18 -2.25 -14.47
C GLU A 91 7.87 -1.86 -13.03
N ARG A 92 7.79 -0.54 -12.76
CA ARG A 92 7.41 0.02 -11.45
C ARG A 92 6.43 1.15 -11.63
N TRP A 93 5.48 1.24 -10.71
CA TRP A 93 4.52 2.35 -10.67
C TRP A 93 4.07 2.60 -9.24
N ALA A 94 3.56 3.78 -8.99
CA ALA A 94 2.87 4.08 -7.74
C ALA A 94 1.36 3.95 -7.96
N LEU A 95 0.71 3.10 -7.17
CA LEU A 95 -0.74 3.05 -7.05
C LEU A 95 -1.15 4.09 -6.01
N VAL A 96 -2.04 5.00 -6.39
CA VAL A 96 -2.49 6.11 -5.56
C VAL A 96 -4.01 6.06 -5.41
N ASN A 97 -4.51 6.13 -4.19
CA ASN A 97 -5.94 6.06 -3.87
C ASN A 97 -6.65 7.41 -4.10
N VAL A 98 -6.45 7.99 -5.28
CA VAL A 98 -7.17 9.18 -5.75
C VAL A 98 -7.48 9.03 -7.23
N ALA A 99 -8.52 9.69 -7.71
CA ALA A 99 -8.84 9.69 -9.13
C ALA A 99 -7.70 10.35 -9.96
N PRO A 100 -7.49 9.93 -11.23
CA PRO A 100 -6.46 10.50 -12.10
C PRO A 100 -6.52 12.02 -12.19
N GLY A 101 -7.73 12.60 -12.24
CA GLY A 101 -7.95 14.04 -12.28
C GLY A 101 -7.48 14.78 -11.01
N GLN A 102 -7.36 14.08 -9.89
CA GLN A 102 -6.78 14.61 -8.65
C GLN A 102 -5.27 14.40 -8.60
N LEU A 103 -4.77 13.26 -9.08
CA LEU A 103 -3.34 12.96 -9.07
C LEU A 103 -2.53 13.87 -9.99
N TRP A 104 -3.04 14.11 -11.18
CA TRP A 104 -2.33 14.89 -12.21
C TRP A 104 -1.88 16.30 -11.75
N PRO A 105 -2.75 17.15 -11.14
CA PRO A 105 -2.30 18.44 -10.60
C PRO A 105 -1.34 18.32 -9.42
N GLN A 106 -1.41 17.24 -8.63
CA GLN A 106 -0.48 17.00 -7.53
C GLN A 106 0.94 16.72 -8.04
N VAL A 107 1.08 15.92 -9.11
CA VAL A 107 2.37 15.69 -9.78
C VAL A 107 2.93 17.00 -10.32
N ARG A 108 2.11 17.87 -10.92
CA ARG A 108 2.55 19.19 -11.35
C ARG A 108 3.02 20.08 -10.20
N THR A 109 2.30 20.05 -9.08
CA THR A 109 2.69 20.81 -7.89
C THR A 109 4.02 20.29 -7.32
N PHE A 110 4.21 18.98 -7.28
CA PHE A 110 5.49 18.35 -6.91
C PHE A 110 6.64 18.91 -7.77
N LEU A 111 6.51 18.90 -9.08
CA LEU A 111 7.55 19.40 -9.99
C LEU A 111 7.86 20.88 -9.74
N THR A 112 6.83 21.70 -9.57
CA THR A 112 6.98 23.12 -9.28
C THR A 112 7.67 23.36 -7.95
N THR A 113 7.28 22.65 -6.91
CA THR A 113 7.85 22.78 -5.56
C THR A 113 9.29 22.29 -5.51
N SER A 114 9.62 21.25 -6.30
CA SER A 114 10.97 20.70 -6.42
C SER A 114 11.86 21.53 -7.36
N GLY A 115 11.37 22.63 -7.95
CA GLY A 115 12.13 23.45 -8.87
C GLY A 115 12.40 22.80 -10.22
N ILE A 116 11.67 21.73 -10.57
CA ILE A 116 11.80 21.01 -11.83
C ILE A 116 10.90 21.65 -12.89
N GLY A 117 11.52 22.22 -13.93
CA GLY A 117 10.77 22.86 -15.02
C GLY A 117 9.95 21.85 -15.83
N VAL A 118 8.71 22.21 -16.16
CA VAL A 118 7.83 21.44 -17.05
C VAL A 118 8.06 21.93 -18.49
N ALA A 119 8.27 21.00 -19.42
CA ALA A 119 8.46 21.27 -20.84
C ALA A 119 7.16 21.13 -21.64
N ALA A 120 6.41 20.08 -21.38
CA ALA A 120 5.16 19.79 -22.05
C ALA A 120 4.16 19.12 -21.12
N VAL A 121 2.89 19.30 -21.40
CA VAL A 121 1.78 18.64 -20.70
C VAL A 121 0.73 18.20 -21.72
N ASP A 122 0.24 16.98 -21.55
CA ASP A 122 -0.89 16.44 -22.30
C ASP A 122 -1.86 15.83 -21.29
N ALA A 123 -2.89 16.59 -20.95
CA ALA A 123 -3.87 16.15 -19.95
C ALA A 123 -4.78 15.03 -20.48
N GLU A 124 -4.95 14.91 -21.79
CA GLU A 124 -5.76 13.86 -22.40
C GLU A 124 -5.03 12.51 -22.34
N ALA A 125 -3.74 12.50 -22.61
CA ALA A 125 -2.87 11.33 -22.50
C ALA A 125 -2.34 11.09 -21.08
N GLY A 126 -2.63 11.99 -20.12
CA GLY A 126 -2.11 11.90 -18.74
C GLY A 126 -0.61 12.17 -18.61
N LEU A 127 0.02 12.85 -19.59
CA LEU A 127 1.47 13.00 -19.67
C LEU A 127 1.95 14.36 -19.16
N ILE A 128 3.09 14.35 -18.46
CA ILE A 128 3.84 15.55 -18.04
C ILE A 128 5.32 15.28 -18.32
N ASP A 129 5.91 16.10 -19.19
CA ASP A 129 7.32 16.02 -19.52
C ASP A 129 8.10 17.16 -18.84
N THR A 130 9.22 16.83 -18.21
CA THR A 130 10.11 17.84 -17.64
C THR A 130 11.05 18.44 -18.70
N GLN A 131 11.54 19.63 -18.40
CA GLN A 131 12.69 20.17 -19.09
C GLN A 131 13.94 19.32 -18.78
N TRP A 132 14.97 19.48 -19.62
CA TRP A 132 16.27 18.93 -19.31
C TRP A 132 16.89 19.69 -18.14
N PHE A 133 17.38 18.97 -17.15
CA PHE A 133 18.11 19.56 -16.02
C PHE A 133 19.29 18.67 -15.65
N LYS A 134 20.26 19.25 -14.96
CA LYS A 134 21.45 18.54 -14.51
C LYS A 134 21.36 18.24 -13.02
N LEU A 135 21.57 16.99 -12.66
CA LEU A 135 21.75 16.56 -11.27
C LEU A 135 23.23 16.71 -10.89
N GLU A 136 23.51 17.02 -9.62
CA GLU A 136 24.88 17.26 -9.14
C GLU A 136 25.80 16.05 -9.35
N ASP A 137 25.25 14.84 -9.21
CA ASP A 137 25.99 13.57 -9.32
C ASP A 137 25.94 12.95 -10.72
N GLN A 138 25.40 13.67 -11.72
CA GLN A 138 25.25 13.15 -13.08
C GLN A 138 26.06 13.97 -14.09
N GLU A 139 26.78 13.28 -14.98
CA GLU A 139 27.54 13.96 -16.07
C GLU A 139 26.60 14.49 -17.15
N LEU A 140 25.55 13.74 -17.48
CA LEU A 140 24.57 14.10 -18.49
C LEU A 140 23.37 14.83 -17.88
N ALA A 141 22.76 15.71 -18.65
CA ALA A 141 21.46 16.25 -18.30
C ALA A 141 20.40 15.16 -18.47
N VAL A 142 19.40 15.19 -17.61
CA VAL A 142 18.32 14.21 -17.56
C VAL A 142 16.96 14.88 -17.72
N ARG A 143 15.98 14.14 -18.17
CA ARG A 143 14.56 14.52 -18.13
C ARG A 143 13.69 13.35 -17.71
N PHE A 144 12.49 13.66 -17.25
CA PHE A 144 11.51 12.66 -16.83
C PHE A 144 10.18 12.89 -17.55
N ARG A 145 9.52 11.80 -17.83
CA ARG A 145 8.11 11.76 -18.23
C ARG A 145 7.31 11.10 -17.11
N PHE A 146 6.29 11.79 -16.66
CA PHE A 146 5.30 11.26 -15.73
C PHE A 146 4.05 10.90 -16.53
N ARG A 147 3.53 9.71 -16.33
CA ARG A 147 2.27 9.27 -16.93
C ARG A 147 1.31 8.88 -15.83
N VAL A 148 0.15 9.49 -15.83
CA VAL A 148 -0.95 9.22 -14.90
C VAL A 148 -2.00 8.42 -15.64
N ASP A 149 -2.20 7.19 -15.24
CA ASP A 149 -3.20 6.28 -15.80
C ASP A 149 -4.32 6.02 -14.78
N THR A 150 -5.49 5.58 -15.29
CA THR A 150 -6.56 5.05 -14.43
C THR A 150 -6.09 3.76 -13.77
N GLY A 151 -6.29 3.65 -12.46
CA GLY A 151 -5.97 2.44 -11.69
C GLY A 151 -6.98 1.31 -11.91
N VAL A 152 -6.71 0.17 -11.30
CA VAL A 152 -7.58 -1.01 -11.39
C VAL A 152 -8.92 -0.74 -10.71
N GLN A 153 -8.88 -0.27 -9.47
CA GLN A 153 -10.08 0.06 -8.71
C GLN A 153 -10.61 1.45 -9.07
N ARG A 154 -11.90 1.64 -8.84
CA ARG A 154 -12.52 2.96 -8.98
C ARG A 154 -11.85 3.98 -8.05
N ASN A 155 -11.70 5.21 -8.54
CA ASN A 155 -11.04 6.30 -7.82
C ASN A 155 -9.59 6.01 -7.43
N THR A 156 -8.90 5.16 -8.19
CA THR A 156 -7.45 4.96 -8.06
C THR A 156 -6.74 5.38 -9.34
N ALA A 157 -5.48 5.76 -9.21
CA ALA A 157 -4.62 6.11 -10.33
C ALA A 157 -3.27 5.43 -10.21
N GLU A 158 -2.63 5.19 -11.36
CA GLU A 158 -1.28 4.69 -11.46
C GLU A 158 -0.36 5.81 -11.95
N LEU A 159 0.76 6.01 -11.27
CA LEU A 159 1.79 6.94 -11.68
C LEU A 159 3.02 6.18 -12.16
N HIS A 160 3.35 6.34 -13.42
CA HIS A 160 4.54 5.81 -14.04
C HIS A 160 5.56 6.93 -14.27
N VAL A 161 6.83 6.60 -14.13
CA VAL A 161 7.95 7.53 -14.39
C VAL A 161 8.86 6.89 -15.42
N LEU A 162 9.23 7.65 -16.44
CA LEU A 162 10.22 7.28 -17.44
C LEU A 162 11.36 8.29 -17.39
N GLN A 163 12.59 7.82 -17.36
CA GLN A 163 13.78 8.65 -17.31
C GLN A 163 14.55 8.58 -18.63
N GLN A 164 15.12 9.72 -19.06
CA GLN A 164 15.97 9.78 -20.23
C GLN A 164 17.21 10.62 -19.96
N ASN A 165 18.37 10.12 -20.37
CA ASN A 165 19.64 10.84 -20.43
C ASN A 165 19.72 11.64 -21.72
N ARG A 166 20.33 12.85 -21.69
CA ARG A 166 20.52 13.65 -22.87
C ARG A 166 21.63 13.07 -23.74
N SER A 167 21.23 12.50 -24.88
CA SER A 167 22.17 12.13 -25.95
C SER A 167 22.20 13.19 -27.08
N VAL A 168 23.20 13.14 -27.96
CA VAL A 168 23.35 14.11 -29.04
C VAL A 168 22.34 13.88 -30.17
N GLU A 169 21.74 12.67 -30.22
CA GLU A 169 20.98 12.22 -31.39
C GLU A 169 19.48 12.02 -31.11
N ASP A 170 19.04 11.93 -29.82
CA ASP A 170 17.68 11.53 -29.51
C ASP A 170 16.78 12.67 -29.02
N VAL A 171 15.73 12.92 -29.79
CA VAL A 171 14.62 13.81 -29.45
C VAL A 171 13.41 12.99 -28.93
N SER A 172 13.33 11.71 -29.30
CA SER A 172 12.24 10.81 -28.93
C SER A 172 12.42 10.20 -27.52
N TRP A 173 11.31 9.83 -26.89
CA TRP A 173 11.35 9.12 -25.63
C TRP A 173 11.74 7.65 -25.86
N PRO A 174 12.62 7.06 -25.03
CA PRO A 174 12.96 5.66 -25.13
C PRO A 174 11.78 4.78 -24.64
N PRO A 175 11.72 3.51 -25.05
CA PRO A 175 10.71 2.58 -24.55
C PRO A 175 10.88 2.20 -23.07
N GLU A 176 12.10 2.31 -22.57
CA GLU A 176 12.48 2.03 -21.17
C GLU A 176 13.44 3.13 -20.69
N SER A 177 13.53 3.32 -19.38
CA SER A 177 14.43 4.30 -18.79
C SER A 177 15.89 3.96 -19.04
N ASP A 178 16.69 4.97 -19.42
CA ASP A 178 18.15 4.83 -19.59
C ASP A 178 18.83 4.53 -18.25
N ASP A 179 18.29 5.08 -17.15
CA ASP A 179 18.75 4.83 -15.79
C ASP A 179 17.56 4.45 -14.88
N ARG A 180 17.45 3.16 -14.60
CA ARG A 180 16.37 2.61 -13.74
C ARG A 180 16.52 2.97 -12.27
N ASP A 181 17.70 3.35 -11.82
CA ASP A 181 17.90 3.78 -10.43
C ASP A 181 17.45 5.21 -10.24
N LEU A 182 17.68 6.09 -11.22
CA LEU A 182 17.11 7.44 -11.24
C LEU A 182 15.59 7.43 -11.39
N GLU A 183 15.04 6.57 -12.25
CA GLU A 183 13.59 6.33 -12.35
C GLU A 183 13.01 5.97 -10.99
N ARG A 184 13.58 4.94 -10.33
CA ARG A 184 13.12 4.48 -9.02
C ARG A 184 13.18 5.58 -7.97
N LYS A 185 14.28 6.34 -7.93
CA LYS A 185 14.44 7.43 -6.98
C LYS A 185 13.39 8.52 -7.21
N MET A 186 13.18 8.93 -8.46
CA MET A 186 12.17 9.92 -8.79
C MET A 186 10.75 9.43 -8.43
N LEU A 187 10.44 8.16 -8.70
CA LEU A 187 9.17 7.56 -8.32
C LEU A 187 8.98 7.54 -6.80
N GLN A 188 10.04 7.25 -6.02
CA GLN A 188 9.99 7.30 -4.56
C GLN A 188 9.78 8.72 -4.05
N ASP A 189 10.50 9.70 -4.60
CA ASP A 189 10.42 11.11 -4.17
C ASP A 189 9.01 11.68 -4.42
N VAL A 190 8.44 11.43 -5.61
CA VAL A 190 7.07 11.88 -5.91
C VAL A 190 6.05 11.13 -5.07
N SER A 191 6.22 9.83 -4.84
CA SER A 191 5.32 9.03 -3.99
C SER A 191 5.31 9.52 -2.55
N GLN A 192 6.48 9.85 -2.01
CA GLN A 192 6.60 10.43 -0.66
C GLN A 192 5.90 11.80 -0.57
N TYR A 193 6.08 12.64 -1.60
CA TYR A 193 5.38 13.92 -1.66
C TYR A 193 3.86 13.75 -1.71
N LEU A 194 3.37 12.83 -2.54
CA LEU A 194 1.94 12.52 -2.66
C LEU A 194 1.35 12.01 -1.35
N ALA A 195 2.04 11.11 -0.67
CA ALA A 195 1.62 10.59 0.65
C ALA A 195 1.49 11.71 1.68
N ASN A 196 2.40 12.69 1.67
CA ASN A 196 2.37 13.82 2.59
C ASN A 196 1.35 14.92 2.21
N SER A 197 0.89 14.95 0.96
CA SER A 197 0.07 16.05 0.41
C SER A 197 -1.40 15.67 0.19
N ALA A 198 -1.81 14.47 0.57
CA ALA A 198 -3.10 13.87 0.20
C ALA A 198 -4.33 14.69 0.65
N GLU A 199 -4.22 15.55 1.69
CA GLU A 199 -5.37 16.29 2.24
C GLU A 199 -5.71 17.59 1.50
N THR A 200 -4.84 18.14 0.65
CA THR A 200 -4.99 19.51 0.14
C THR A 200 -5.01 19.65 -1.38
N ALA A 201 -5.17 18.56 -2.11
CA ALA A 201 -4.97 18.58 -3.56
C ALA A 201 -6.15 19.17 -4.35
N PRO A 202 -5.89 20.10 -5.30
CA PRO A 202 -6.91 20.61 -6.20
C PRO A 202 -7.30 19.57 -7.26
N ILE A 203 -8.59 19.56 -7.61
CA ILE A 203 -9.11 18.70 -8.70
C ILE A 203 -8.91 19.41 -10.04
N SER A 204 -8.34 18.70 -11.01
CA SER A 204 -8.27 19.18 -12.39
C SER A 204 -9.48 18.69 -13.18
N MET A 205 -10.42 19.56 -13.45
CA MET A 205 -11.61 19.24 -14.27
C MET A 205 -11.26 18.76 -15.69
N MET A 206 -10.12 19.19 -16.22
CA MET A 206 -9.67 18.82 -17.56
C MET A 206 -9.12 17.38 -17.58
N ALA A 207 -8.29 17.03 -16.61
CA ALA A 207 -7.77 15.69 -16.44
C ALA A 207 -8.87 14.70 -16.04
N ASP A 208 -9.83 15.11 -15.21
CA ASP A 208 -10.96 14.30 -14.80
C ASP A 208 -11.89 13.92 -15.96
N ARG A 209 -12.06 14.79 -16.96
CA ARG A 209 -12.81 14.49 -18.17
C ARG A 209 -12.07 13.58 -19.14
N ALA A 210 -10.77 13.70 -19.22
CA ALA A 210 -9.93 12.93 -20.11
C ALA A 210 -9.66 11.52 -19.60
N MET A 211 -9.57 11.35 -18.28
CA MET A 211 -9.23 10.09 -17.62
C MET A 211 -10.44 9.52 -16.88
N SER A 212 -10.78 8.24 -17.16
CA SER A 212 -11.90 7.56 -16.52
C SER A 212 -11.65 7.33 -15.03
N ASP A 213 -12.61 7.64 -14.21
CA ASP A 213 -12.64 7.35 -12.77
C ASP A 213 -13.27 5.99 -12.43
N SER A 214 -13.79 5.28 -13.45
CA SER A 214 -14.53 4.02 -13.26
C SER A 214 -13.64 2.82 -12.90
N GLY A 215 -12.32 2.95 -13.05
CA GLY A 215 -11.38 1.84 -12.88
C GLY A 215 -11.32 0.90 -14.09
N ARG A 216 -10.43 -0.09 -14.01
CA ARG A 216 -10.22 -1.10 -15.06
C ARG A 216 -10.89 -2.43 -14.76
N ILE A 217 -11.66 -2.52 -13.68
CA ILE A 217 -12.32 -3.73 -13.21
C ILE A 217 -13.83 -3.53 -13.14
N THR A 218 -14.58 -4.39 -13.79
CA THR A 218 -16.05 -4.38 -13.75
C THR A 218 -16.59 -5.79 -13.55
N LEU A 219 -17.71 -5.90 -12.83
CA LEU A 219 -18.47 -7.14 -12.74
C LEU A 219 -19.55 -7.13 -13.83
N GLU A 220 -19.53 -8.12 -14.69
CA GLU A 220 -20.54 -8.34 -15.72
C GLU A 220 -21.42 -9.52 -15.29
N ASP A 221 -22.71 -9.27 -15.20
CA ASP A 221 -23.71 -10.30 -14.91
C ASP A 221 -24.56 -10.53 -16.16
N THR A 222 -24.31 -11.63 -16.85
CA THR A 222 -25.03 -12.04 -18.06
C THR A 222 -26.08 -13.10 -17.72
N GLU A 223 -26.94 -13.47 -18.69
CA GLU A 223 -27.89 -14.55 -18.46
C GLU A 223 -27.22 -15.92 -18.27
N GLU A 224 -25.99 -16.08 -18.78
CA GLU A 224 -25.23 -17.34 -18.74
C GLU A 224 -24.36 -17.48 -17.50
N GLU A 225 -23.62 -16.42 -17.15
CA GLU A 225 -22.69 -16.44 -16.02
C GLU A 225 -22.39 -15.03 -15.49
N THR A 226 -21.93 -14.95 -14.24
CA THR A 226 -21.31 -13.76 -13.66
C THR A 226 -19.80 -13.85 -13.85
N ARG A 227 -19.16 -12.78 -14.30
CA ARG A 227 -17.70 -12.71 -14.51
C ARG A 227 -17.14 -11.34 -14.18
N ILE A 228 -15.86 -11.30 -13.86
CA ILE A 228 -15.11 -10.06 -13.74
C ILE A 228 -14.43 -9.78 -15.09
N ARG A 229 -14.61 -8.57 -15.58
CA ARG A 229 -13.86 -8.03 -16.70
C ARG A 229 -12.74 -7.15 -16.17
N LEU A 230 -11.50 -7.50 -16.48
CA LEU A 230 -10.30 -6.80 -16.04
C LEU A 230 -9.52 -6.33 -17.26
N THR A 231 -9.44 -5.00 -17.45
CA THR A 231 -8.70 -4.38 -18.56
C THR A 231 -7.22 -4.25 -18.17
N LEU A 232 -6.53 -5.38 -18.18
CA LEU A 232 -5.09 -5.51 -17.96
C LEU A 232 -4.53 -6.61 -18.86
N ARG A 233 -3.26 -6.48 -19.22
CA ARG A 233 -2.49 -7.59 -19.82
C ARG A 233 -2.48 -8.77 -18.85
N PHE A 234 -2.50 -9.97 -19.38
CA PHE A 234 -2.62 -11.19 -18.60
C PHE A 234 -1.58 -11.31 -17.45
N ASP A 235 -0.34 -10.88 -17.68
CA ASP A 235 0.70 -10.96 -16.66
C ASP A 235 0.37 -10.15 -15.42
N ARG A 236 -0.12 -8.92 -15.61
CA ARG A 236 -0.57 -8.04 -14.54
C ARG A 236 -1.88 -8.54 -13.94
N ALA A 237 -2.83 -8.95 -14.78
CA ALA A 237 -4.10 -9.53 -14.34
C ALA A 237 -3.86 -10.73 -13.42
N TRP A 238 -2.99 -11.65 -13.83
CA TRP A 238 -2.62 -12.82 -13.03
C TRP A 238 -2.06 -12.42 -11.66
N ALA A 239 -1.07 -11.51 -11.61
CA ALA A 239 -0.46 -11.07 -10.37
C ALA A 239 -1.48 -10.37 -9.44
N SER A 240 -2.33 -9.48 -9.99
CA SER A 240 -3.36 -8.77 -9.24
C SER A 240 -4.44 -9.73 -8.72
N VAL A 241 -4.85 -10.72 -9.53
CA VAL A 241 -5.86 -11.71 -9.11
C VAL A 241 -5.31 -12.64 -8.03
N VAL A 242 -4.08 -13.14 -8.18
CA VAL A 242 -3.44 -13.97 -7.13
C VAL A 242 -3.40 -13.21 -5.81
N LYS A 243 -2.94 -11.97 -5.82
CA LYS A 243 -2.91 -11.14 -4.61
C LYS A 243 -4.32 -10.87 -4.07
N GLY A 244 -5.24 -10.46 -4.95
CA GLY A 244 -6.63 -10.19 -4.56
C GLY A 244 -7.36 -11.43 -4.04
N THR A 245 -7.01 -12.63 -4.49
CA THR A 245 -7.54 -13.90 -3.98
C THR A 245 -7.10 -14.15 -2.53
N GLU A 246 -5.81 -13.92 -2.23
CA GLU A 246 -5.28 -14.01 -0.87
C GLU A 246 -5.92 -12.98 0.06
N ASP A 247 -6.11 -11.73 -0.43
CA ASP A 247 -6.72 -10.63 0.34
C ASP A 247 -8.26 -10.77 0.49
N ALA A 248 -8.90 -11.65 -0.30
CA ALA A 248 -10.34 -11.91 -0.30
C ALA A 248 -10.74 -13.18 0.47
N ASP A 249 -9.97 -13.55 1.48
CA ASP A 249 -10.23 -14.70 2.36
C ASP A 249 -10.30 -16.06 1.63
N PHE A 250 -9.51 -16.22 0.56
CA PHE A 250 -9.28 -17.49 -0.07
C PHE A 250 -7.87 -18.00 0.22
N VAL A 251 -7.74 -19.27 0.44
CA VAL A 251 -6.47 -19.99 0.43
C VAL A 251 -6.24 -20.54 -0.96
N ILE A 252 -5.10 -20.25 -1.56
CA ILE A 252 -4.71 -20.79 -2.85
C ILE A 252 -4.03 -22.14 -2.63
N ASP A 253 -4.69 -23.21 -3.06
CA ASP A 253 -4.22 -24.57 -2.93
C ASP A 253 -3.21 -24.93 -4.04
N ASP A 254 -3.48 -24.50 -5.29
CA ASP A 254 -2.61 -24.73 -6.43
C ASP A 254 -2.78 -23.66 -7.52
N ARG A 255 -1.80 -23.54 -8.42
CA ARG A 255 -1.73 -22.50 -9.46
C ARG A 255 -1.23 -23.08 -10.77
N ASP A 256 -2.03 -23.01 -11.81
CA ASP A 256 -1.60 -23.25 -13.17
C ASP A 256 -1.70 -21.98 -14.01
N ARG A 257 -0.58 -21.25 -14.10
CA ARG A 257 -0.52 -20.01 -14.87
C ARG A 257 -0.65 -20.24 -16.38
N SER A 258 -0.22 -21.41 -16.87
CA SER A 258 -0.27 -21.71 -18.30
C SER A 258 -1.70 -21.87 -18.78
N GLU A 259 -2.53 -22.48 -17.97
CA GLU A 259 -3.96 -22.66 -18.21
C GLU A 259 -4.80 -21.49 -17.65
N GLY A 260 -4.19 -20.53 -16.91
CA GLY A 260 -4.88 -19.41 -16.28
C GLY A 260 -5.81 -19.86 -15.15
N LEU A 261 -5.38 -20.84 -14.34
CA LEU A 261 -6.23 -21.51 -13.36
C LEU A 261 -5.65 -21.40 -11.95
N LEU A 262 -6.49 -21.02 -11.00
CA LEU A 262 -6.21 -21.08 -9.57
C LEU A 262 -7.19 -22.05 -8.91
N TYR A 263 -6.65 -22.98 -8.12
CA TYR A 263 -7.44 -23.83 -7.23
C TYR A 263 -7.45 -23.19 -5.85
N VAL A 264 -8.63 -22.94 -5.32
CA VAL A 264 -8.78 -22.13 -4.11
C VAL A 264 -9.80 -22.73 -3.17
N THR A 265 -9.57 -22.56 -1.87
CA THR A 265 -10.55 -22.85 -0.82
C THR A 265 -10.99 -21.51 -0.20
N PHE A 266 -12.30 -21.23 -0.20
CA PHE A 266 -12.82 -20.06 0.49
C PHE A 266 -12.88 -20.35 1.99
N VAL A 267 -12.18 -19.56 2.80
CA VAL A 267 -12.14 -19.76 4.26
C VAL A 267 -13.10 -18.86 5.02
N GLY A 268 -13.63 -17.84 4.33
CA GLY A 268 -14.47 -16.82 4.97
C GLY A 268 -13.67 -15.80 5.77
N PRO A 269 -14.33 -14.70 6.19
CA PRO A 269 -13.69 -13.70 7.02
C PRO A 269 -13.14 -14.36 8.28
N GLN A 270 -11.84 -14.22 8.50
CA GLN A 270 -11.22 -14.65 9.75
C GLN A 270 -11.50 -13.57 10.78
N ASP A 271 -12.13 -13.92 11.88
CA ASP A 271 -12.36 -13.00 12.99
C ASP A 271 -11.00 -12.53 13.53
N ASP A 272 -10.59 -11.33 13.18
CA ASP A 272 -9.53 -10.66 13.89
C ASP A 272 -9.97 -10.47 15.34
N GLU A 273 -9.13 -10.87 16.30
CA GLU A 273 -9.39 -10.84 17.75
C GLU A 273 -9.84 -9.46 18.29
N ASP A 274 -9.84 -8.41 17.46
CA ASP A 274 -10.24 -7.03 17.81
C ASP A 274 -11.71 -6.69 17.47
N SER A 275 -12.48 -7.55 16.80
CA SER A 275 -13.89 -7.28 16.44
C SER A 275 -14.91 -7.69 17.51
N GLY A 276 -14.46 -8.23 18.61
CA GLY A 276 -15.24 -8.96 19.62
C GLY A 276 -16.36 -8.22 20.37
N TRP A 277 -16.65 -6.94 20.09
CA TRP A 277 -17.77 -6.28 20.77
C TRP A 277 -19.05 -6.23 19.91
N PHE A 278 -18.98 -6.43 18.60
CA PHE A 278 -20.14 -6.52 17.72
C PHE A 278 -20.65 -7.96 17.54
N ASP A 279 -19.84 -8.97 17.83
CA ASP A 279 -20.13 -10.38 17.64
C ASP A 279 -21.34 -10.86 18.46
N TRP A 280 -21.50 -10.33 19.66
CA TRP A 280 -22.66 -10.63 20.52
C TRP A 280 -24.00 -10.06 20.00
N LEU A 281 -23.97 -9.06 19.11
CA LEU A 281 -25.17 -8.39 18.58
C LEU A 281 -25.77 -9.14 17.39
N TRP A 282 -24.97 -9.95 16.67
CA TRP A 282 -25.38 -10.68 15.47
C TRP A 282 -25.41 -12.20 15.65
N GLY A 283 -25.19 -12.71 16.86
CA GLY A 283 -25.49 -14.08 17.30
C GLY A 283 -24.69 -15.16 16.62
N GLY A 284 -23.47 -15.32 17.07
CA GLY A 284 -22.75 -16.56 17.28
C GLY A 284 -22.43 -17.45 16.11
N GLU A 285 -21.24 -18.01 16.14
CA GLU A 285 -20.85 -19.40 15.77
C GLU A 285 -21.36 -20.01 14.44
N ASP A 286 -21.97 -19.29 13.54
CA ASP A 286 -22.30 -19.84 12.23
C ASP A 286 -21.18 -19.50 11.24
N GLU A 287 -20.29 -20.47 10.99
CA GLU A 287 -19.35 -20.44 9.86
C GLU A 287 -20.07 -19.94 8.60
N HIS A 288 -19.41 -19.05 7.85
CA HIS A 288 -19.99 -18.57 6.59
C HIS A 288 -20.40 -19.77 5.73
N PRO A 289 -21.64 -19.82 5.19
CA PRO A 289 -22.18 -21.01 4.52
C PRO A 289 -21.34 -21.50 3.34
N LEU A 290 -20.44 -20.66 2.79
CA LEU A 290 -19.51 -21.00 1.72
C LEU A 290 -18.09 -21.31 2.23
N ALA A 291 -17.82 -21.18 3.54
CA ALA A 291 -16.51 -21.47 4.10
C ALA A 291 -16.17 -22.97 3.97
N GLY A 292 -14.90 -23.26 3.71
CA GLY A 292 -14.42 -24.63 3.51
C GLY A 292 -14.72 -25.23 2.13
N HIS A 293 -15.45 -24.50 1.25
CA HIS A 293 -15.71 -24.99 -0.10
C HIS A 293 -14.57 -24.66 -1.04
N GLN A 294 -14.29 -25.61 -1.94
CA GLN A 294 -13.27 -25.47 -2.97
C GLN A 294 -13.85 -24.92 -4.27
N TYR A 295 -13.08 -24.09 -4.95
CA TYR A 295 -13.44 -23.45 -6.22
C TYR A 295 -12.26 -23.43 -7.17
N GLN A 296 -12.56 -23.16 -8.43
CA GLN A 296 -11.60 -22.85 -9.48
C GLN A 296 -11.83 -21.43 -9.97
N ILE A 297 -10.79 -20.58 -9.96
CA ILE A 297 -10.82 -19.25 -10.56
C ILE A 297 -10.11 -19.35 -11.91
N HIS A 298 -10.83 -19.11 -13.00
CA HIS A 298 -10.32 -19.14 -14.36
C HIS A 298 -10.04 -17.73 -14.85
N LEU A 299 -8.88 -17.51 -15.42
CA LEU A 299 -8.45 -16.26 -16.05
C LEU A 299 -8.27 -16.50 -17.55
N ASP A 300 -9.22 -16.05 -18.35
CA ASP A 300 -9.22 -16.20 -19.80
C ASP A 300 -8.69 -14.95 -20.49
N ARG A 301 -7.75 -15.10 -21.42
CA ARG A 301 -7.24 -14.02 -22.26
C ARG A 301 -8.26 -13.71 -23.36
N ALA A 302 -9.07 -12.66 -23.16
CA ALA A 302 -10.07 -12.24 -24.15
C ALA A 302 -9.54 -11.20 -25.15
N GLY A 303 -8.32 -10.67 -24.92
CA GLY A 303 -7.64 -9.70 -25.76
C GLY A 303 -6.23 -9.43 -25.26
N GLU A 304 -5.53 -8.49 -25.89
CA GLU A 304 -4.19 -8.12 -25.53
C GLU A 304 -4.14 -7.48 -24.11
N GLU A 305 -5.10 -6.62 -23.83
CA GLU A 305 -5.27 -5.94 -22.54
C GLU A 305 -6.60 -6.29 -21.86
N LEU A 306 -7.17 -7.45 -22.14
CA LEU A 306 -8.44 -7.88 -21.57
C LEU A 306 -8.35 -9.30 -21.04
N THR A 307 -8.59 -9.45 -19.75
CA THR A 307 -8.71 -10.73 -19.05
C THR A 307 -10.11 -10.85 -18.47
N LEU A 308 -10.76 -11.99 -18.69
CA LEU A 308 -12.02 -12.34 -18.07
C LEU A 308 -11.77 -13.33 -16.93
N ILE A 309 -12.45 -13.13 -15.83
CA ILE A 309 -12.27 -13.96 -14.64
C ILE A 309 -13.63 -14.58 -14.30
N THR A 310 -13.67 -15.89 -14.21
CA THR A 310 -14.85 -16.67 -13.84
C THR A 310 -14.55 -17.58 -12.66
N LEU A 311 -15.59 -17.93 -11.89
CA LEU A 311 -15.48 -18.83 -10.75
C LEU A 311 -16.34 -20.07 -11.02
N ARG A 312 -15.74 -21.25 -10.80
CA ARG A 312 -16.38 -22.55 -11.01
C ARG A 312 -16.21 -23.44 -9.79
N GLY A 313 -17.01 -24.48 -9.72
CA GLY A 313 -16.88 -25.52 -8.69
C GLY A 313 -15.58 -26.32 -8.82
N PRO A 314 -15.24 -27.17 -7.84
CA PRO A 314 -13.97 -27.91 -7.80
C PRO A 314 -13.74 -28.81 -9.02
N ASP A 315 -14.81 -29.32 -9.62
CA ASP A 315 -14.75 -30.16 -10.83
C ASP A 315 -14.92 -29.36 -12.12
N GLY A 316 -14.81 -28.03 -12.08
CA GLY A 316 -15.07 -27.15 -13.24
C GLY A 316 -16.56 -26.96 -13.55
N GLY A 317 -17.45 -27.49 -12.73
CA GLY A 317 -18.90 -27.35 -12.87
C GLY A 317 -19.41 -25.94 -12.52
N ALA A 318 -20.69 -25.70 -12.84
CA ALA A 318 -21.34 -24.44 -12.49
C ALA A 318 -21.53 -24.32 -10.98
N VAL A 319 -21.32 -23.11 -10.44
CA VAL A 319 -21.65 -22.72 -9.05
C VAL A 319 -23.04 -22.09 -9.06
N ASP A 320 -23.75 -22.16 -7.95
CA ASP A 320 -24.99 -21.40 -7.78
C ASP A 320 -24.74 -19.93 -8.09
N ARG A 321 -25.65 -19.33 -8.86
CA ARG A 321 -25.45 -17.96 -9.38
C ARG A 321 -25.29 -16.92 -8.28
N ARG A 322 -26.04 -17.07 -7.20
CA ARG A 322 -25.96 -16.15 -6.07
C ARG A 322 -24.60 -16.23 -5.39
N ASP A 323 -24.12 -17.46 -5.19
CA ASP A 323 -22.83 -17.72 -4.56
C ASP A 323 -21.68 -17.26 -5.46
N GLN A 324 -21.76 -17.55 -6.78
CA GLN A 324 -20.81 -17.06 -7.77
C GLN A 324 -20.71 -15.52 -7.76
N GLN A 325 -21.88 -14.84 -7.76
CA GLN A 325 -21.92 -13.38 -7.73
C GLN A 325 -21.35 -12.80 -6.42
N ALA A 326 -21.64 -13.42 -5.28
CA ALA A 326 -21.13 -13.00 -3.99
C ALA A 326 -19.60 -13.12 -3.93
N LEU A 327 -19.05 -14.30 -4.28
CA LEU A 327 -17.62 -14.57 -4.25
C LEU A 327 -16.83 -13.72 -5.27
N LEU A 328 -17.36 -13.54 -6.49
CA LEU A 328 -16.75 -12.67 -7.49
C LEU A 328 -16.83 -11.19 -7.10
N THR A 329 -17.87 -10.76 -6.39
CA THR A 329 -17.95 -9.39 -5.85
C THR A 329 -16.89 -9.15 -4.79
N LEU A 330 -16.70 -10.11 -3.90
CA LEU A 330 -15.65 -10.07 -2.87
C LEU A 330 -14.26 -10.02 -3.52
N LEU A 331 -13.99 -10.94 -4.45
CA LEU A 331 -12.73 -10.99 -5.19
C LEU A 331 -12.45 -9.68 -5.92
N ARG A 332 -13.45 -9.13 -6.64
CA ARG A 332 -13.33 -7.85 -7.36
C ARG A 332 -12.90 -6.71 -6.43
N GLY A 333 -13.41 -6.66 -5.21
CA GLY A 333 -13.08 -5.62 -4.23
C GLY A 333 -11.60 -5.63 -3.81
N ASN A 334 -10.94 -6.78 -3.91
CA ASN A 334 -9.57 -6.99 -3.44
C ASN A 334 -8.52 -7.02 -4.58
N ILE A 335 -8.92 -7.03 -5.85
CA ILE A 335 -7.98 -6.94 -6.99
C ILE A 335 -7.51 -5.49 -7.15
N THR A 336 -6.18 -5.24 -7.05
CA THR A 336 -5.58 -3.90 -7.12
C THR A 336 -4.39 -3.84 -8.08
#